data_1806dd688ac41952c6acde05db019b96
#
_entry.id   1806dd688ac41952c6acde05db019b96
#
_cell.length_a   1.000
_cell.length_b   1.000
_cell.length_c   1.000
_cell.angle_alpha   90.00
_cell.angle_beta   90.00
_cell.angle_gamma   90.00
#
_symmetry.space_group_name_H-M   'P 1'
#
loop_
_entity.id
_entity.type
_entity.pdbx_description
1 polymer ?
#
loop_
_entity_poly.entity_id
_entity_poly.type
_entity_poly.pdbx_seq_one_letter_code
_entity_poly.pdbx_strand_id
1 'polypeptide(L)' 'MEADGLVDMIKENLVAERIAIDSYLEMIRYIGDRDPTTRRVLEQILAVEEEHADELSDMLHDQ' A
#
# COMPACT_ATOMS: atom_id res chain seq x y z
N MET A 1 16.69 -6.19 -19.85
CA MET A 1 15.76 -6.65 -20.89
C MET A 1 14.33 -6.50 -20.38
N GLU A 2 13.36 -6.95 -21.15
CA GLU A 2 11.96 -6.74 -20.78
C GLU A 2 11.56 -7.42 -19.49
N ALA A 3 12.08 -8.63 -19.23
CA ALA A 3 11.81 -9.32 -17.98
C ALA A 3 12.31 -8.51 -16.77
N ASP A 4 13.51 -7.90 -16.91
CA ASP A 4 14.06 -7.05 -15.87
C ASP A 4 13.24 -5.76 -15.72
N GLY A 5 12.75 -5.22 -16.84
CA GLY A 5 11.90 -4.05 -16.83
C GLY A 5 10.59 -4.30 -16.09
N LEU A 6 10.00 -5.49 -16.27
CA LEU A 6 8.78 -5.86 -15.56
C LEU A 6 9.03 -5.98 -14.05
N VAL A 7 10.11 -6.65 -13.67
CA VAL A 7 10.48 -6.78 -12.25
C VAL A 7 10.69 -5.39 -11.63
N ASP A 8 11.40 -4.51 -12.33
CA ASP A 8 11.63 -3.15 -11.85
C ASP A 8 10.33 -2.37 -11.70
N MET A 9 9.41 -2.52 -12.63
CA MET A 9 8.09 -1.88 -12.53
C MET A 9 7.32 -2.35 -11.30
N ILE A 10 7.35 -3.67 -11.03
CA ILE A 10 6.69 -4.22 -9.84
C ILE A 10 7.33 -3.66 -8.58
N LYS A 11 8.65 -3.58 -8.52
CA LYS A 11 9.36 -3.02 -7.37
C LYS A 11 9.00 -1.55 -7.15
N GLU A 12 8.93 -0.76 -8.21
CA GLU A 12 8.56 0.65 -8.11
C GLU A 12 7.12 0.81 -7.61
N ASN A 13 6.21 -0.01 -8.13
CA ASN A 13 4.82 0.00 -7.67
C ASN A 13 4.71 -0.40 -6.20
N LEU A 14 5.50 -1.38 -5.76
CA LEU A 14 5.50 -1.80 -4.37
C LEU A 14 5.99 -0.69 -3.45
N VAL A 15 7.04 0.04 -3.86
CA VAL A 15 7.53 1.19 -3.09
C VAL A 15 6.43 2.25 -2.98
N ALA A 16 5.74 2.55 -4.08
CA ALA A 16 4.66 3.52 -4.09
C ALA A 16 3.51 3.10 -3.16
N GLU A 17 3.13 1.81 -3.18
CA GLU A 17 2.09 1.30 -2.30
C GLU A 17 2.51 1.41 -0.82
N ARG A 18 3.76 1.13 -0.51
CA ARG A 18 4.27 1.24 0.86
C ARG A 18 4.26 2.68 1.36
N ILE A 19 4.60 3.64 0.49
CA ILE A 19 4.52 5.06 0.82
C ILE A 19 3.07 5.45 1.10
N ALA A 20 2.13 4.98 0.28
CA ALA A 20 0.71 5.23 0.49
C ALA A 20 0.23 4.63 1.82
N ILE A 21 0.63 3.40 2.13
CA ILE A 21 0.29 2.73 3.38
C ILE A 21 0.77 3.55 4.58
N ASP A 22 2.02 4.01 4.56
CA ASP A 22 2.57 4.83 5.64
C ASP A 22 1.79 6.13 5.79
N SER A 23 1.41 6.75 4.68
CA SER A 23 0.63 7.99 4.68
C SER A 23 -0.75 7.79 5.31
N TYR A 24 -1.44 6.71 4.97
CA TYR A 24 -2.74 6.39 5.55
C TYR A 24 -2.64 6.08 7.04
N LEU A 25 -1.59 5.37 7.45
CA LEU A 25 -1.34 5.08 8.86
C LEU A 25 -1.15 6.37 9.66
N GLU A 26 -0.39 7.32 9.12
CA GLU A 26 -0.19 8.60 9.78
C GLU A 26 -1.49 9.41 9.87
N MET A 27 -2.29 9.41 8.81
CA MET A 27 -3.58 10.08 8.83
C MET A 27 -4.52 9.48 9.89
N ILE A 28 -4.55 8.15 9.97
CA ILE A 28 -5.37 7.45 10.97
C ILE A 28 -4.93 7.82 12.38
N ARG A 29 -3.62 7.85 12.63
CA ARG A 29 -3.08 8.24 13.93
C ARG A 29 -3.42 9.68 14.28
N TYR A 30 -3.34 10.57 13.29
CA TYR A 30 -3.66 11.98 13.48
C TYR A 30 -5.12 12.18 13.85
N ILE A 31 -6.03 11.51 13.14
CA ILE A 31 -7.47 11.62 13.38
C ILE A 31 -7.83 10.98 14.72
N GLY A 32 -7.26 9.81 15.01
CA GLY A 32 -7.54 9.08 16.25
C GLY A 32 -9.03 8.84 16.43
N ASP A 33 -9.54 9.21 17.62
CA ASP A 33 -10.94 9.02 17.97
C ASP A 33 -11.81 10.23 17.68
N ARG A 34 -11.24 11.30 17.13
CA ARG A 34 -11.98 12.55 16.92
C ARG A 34 -13.01 12.48 15.80
N ASP A 35 -12.75 11.64 14.79
CA ASP A 35 -13.65 11.46 13.66
C ASP A 35 -13.67 10.00 13.25
N PRO A 36 -14.48 9.18 13.96
CA PRO A 36 -14.51 7.74 13.70
C PRO A 36 -15.01 7.37 12.32
N THR A 37 -15.86 8.18 11.70
CA THR A 37 -16.36 7.90 10.35
C THR A 37 -15.24 8.03 9.32
N THR A 38 -14.49 9.13 9.37
CA THR A 38 -13.35 9.33 8.47
C THR A 38 -12.28 8.30 8.73
N ARG A 39 -12.00 8.00 10.00
CA ARG A 39 -11.03 6.96 10.34
C ARG A 39 -11.39 5.61 9.72
N ARG A 40 -12.66 5.23 9.77
CA ARG A 40 -13.13 3.97 9.18
C ARG A 40 -12.89 3.93 7.68
N VAL A 41 -13.16 5.02 6.97
CA VAL A 41 -12.93 5.10 5.53
C VAL A 41 -11.45 4.95 5.23
N LEU A 42 -10.58 5.62 5.99
CA LEU A 42 -9.14 5.51 5.81
C LEU A 42 -8.65 4.09 6.09
N GLU A 43 -9.19 3.43 7.10
CA GLU A 43 -8.84 2.04 7.41
C GLU A 43 -9.24 1.09 6.29
N GLN A 44 -10.37 1.32 5.64
CA GLN A 44 -10.81 0.52 4.49
C GLN A 44 -9.88 0.72 3.30
N ILE A 45 -9.47 1.95 3.04
CA ILE A 45 -8.52 2.24 1.95
C ILE A 45 -7.18 1.60 2.26
N LEU A 46 -6.72 1.72 3.50
CA LEU A 46 -5.48 1.11 3.94
C LEU A 46 -5.48 -0.41 3.72
N ALA A 47 -6.58 -1.08 4.04
CA ALA A 47 -6.71 -2.52 3.85
C ALA A 47 -6.54 -2.91 2.38
N VAL A 48 -7.12 -2.13 1.45
CA VAL A 48 -6.98 -2.36 0.02
C VAL A 48 -5.53 -2.15 -0.42
N GLU A 49 -4.88 -1.10 0.06
CA GLU A 49 -3.49 -0.82 -0.29
C GLU A 49 -2.54 -1.89 0.25
N GLU A 50 -2.80 -2.41 1.44
CA GLU A 50 -2.02 -3.52 2.01
C GLU A 50 -2.18 -4.80 1.18
N GLU A 51 -3.39 -5.07 0.70
CA GLU A 51 -3.66 -6.20 -0.18
C GLU A 51 -2.89 -6.07 -1.49
N HIS A 52 -2.89 -4.87 -2.09
CA HIS A 52 -2.10 -4.61 -3.31
C HIS A 52 -0.62 -4.83 -3.08
N ALA A 53 -0.09 -4.36 -1.94
CA ALA A 53 1.32 -4.55 -1.60
C ALA A 53 1.66 -6.03 -1.46
N ASP A 54 0.79 -6.81 -0.84
CA ASP A 54 0.98 -8.26 -0.69
C ASP A 54 1.00 -8.95 -2.05
N GLU A 55 0.08 -8.58 -2.95
CA GLU A 55 0.01 -9.15 -4.29
C GLU A 55 1.30 -8.84 -5.08
N LEU A 56 1.77 -7.60 -5.01
CA LEU A 56 3.00 -7.20 -5.69
C LEU A 56 4.21 -7.93 -5.11
N SER A 57 4.26 -8.09 -3.79
CA SER A 57 5.32 -8.83 -3.13
C SER A 57 5.32 -10.30 -3.56
N ASP A 58 4.14 -10.91 -3.67
CA ASP A 58 4.01 -12.29 -4.12
C ASP A 58 4.49 -12.45 -5.57
N MET A 59 4.18 -11.50 -6.43
CA MET A 59 4.69 -11.51 -7.81
C MET A 59 6.22 -11.51 -7.86
N LEU A 60 6.85 -10.74 -6.98
CA LEU A 60 8.31 -10.72 -6.90
C LEU A 60 8.90 -12.04 -6.42
N HIS A 61 8.22 -12.70 -5.48
CA HIS A 61 8.67 -14.00 -4.97
C HIS A 61 8.55 -15.10 -6.01
N ASP A 62 7.61 -14.99 -6.93
CA ASP A 62 7.39 -15.98 -7.98
C ASP A 62 8.38 -15.84 -9.14
N GLN A 63 9.20 -14.80 -9.12
CA GLN A 63 10.26 -14.65 -10.14
C GLN A 63 11.49 -15.47 -9.74
#